data_81b1f58209250a5cfd4d5b54dc912458
#
_entry.id   81b1f58209250a5cfd4d5b54dc912458
#
_cell.length_a   1.000
_cell.length_b   1.000
_cell.length_c   1.000
_cell.angle_alpha   90.00
_cell.angle_beta   90.00
_cell.angle_gamma   90.00
#
_symmetry.space_group_name_H-M   'P 1'
#
loop_
_entity.id
_entity.type
_entity.pdbx_description
1 polymer ?
#
loop_
_entity_poly.entity_id
_entity_poly.type
_entity_poly.pdbx_seq_one_letter_code
_entity_poly.pdbx_strand_id
1 'polypeptide(L)'
;MATGISFTVSATDGRARTGAIKTPRGEIRTPAFMPVGTAATVKAMLPESVRATGADILLGNTYHLMLRPTAERIAALGGLHRFMNWDQPILTDSGGFQVMSLGALRKLTEQGVRFSSHLDGSKHMLTPERSMEIQALLGSDIVMCFDECPALPATDAEVAKSMRLSMRWAQRSRDAFGDRPGHALFGIMQGGVTRDLREESAKALQTIGFDGYAVGGLAVGEGQEAMFGVLDYATDFLPSDKPRYLMGVGKPDDIVGAVMRGIDMMDCVLPSRSGRTGQAWTARGQVNLRNARHKDDPRPLDETCDCPACRNYSRAYLHHVVKSDEIIGSMLLTWHNLHYYQVLMQGLRDSIRSGTLSLFANRFRSGQVGGDLEPV
;
A
#
# COMPACT_ATOMS: atom_id res chain seq x y z
N MET A 1 -6.78 -13.90 -27.06
CA MET A 1 -6.07 -13.86 -25.76
C MET A 1 -6.94 -13.08 -24.81
N ALA A 2 -7.16 -13.54 -23.58
CA ALA A 2 -8.01 -12.81 -22.61
C ALA A 2 -7.35 -11.46 -22.32
N THR A 3 -8.04 -10.39 -22.70
CA THR A 3 -7.57 -8.99 -22.57
C THR A 3 -7.89 -8.38 -21.21
N GLY A 4 -8.28 -9.21 -20.22
CA GLY A 4 -8.72 -8.77 -18.90
C GLY A 4 -7.72 -9.08 -17.79
N ILE A 5 -7.86 -8.38 -16.66
CA ILE A 5 -7.18 -8.71 -15.42
C ILE A 5 -7.83 -9.96 -14.82
N SER A 6 -7.02 -10.92 -14.36
CA SER A 6 -7.50 -12.14 -13.71
C SER A 6 -6.73 -12.43 -12.43
N PHE A 7 -7.41 -13.03 -11.44
CA PHE A 7 -6.81 -13.47 -10.20
C PHE A 7 -6.91 -14.98 -10.04
N THR A 8 -5.83 -15.61 -9.62
CA THR A 8 -5.79 -17.06 -9.40
C THR A 8 -5.10 -17.35 -8.06
N VAL A 9 -5.75 -18.14 -7.22
CA VAL A 9 -5.16 -18.68 -5.98
C VAL A 9 -4.51 -20.01 -6.33
N SER A 10 -3.22 -20.17 -6.02
CA SER A 10 -2.43 -21.39 -6.31
C SER A 10 -2.29 -22.31 -5.09
N ALA A 11 -2.28 -21.76 -3.88
CA ALA A 11 -2.25 -22.52 -2.63
C ALA A 11 -2.83 -21.70 -1.46
N THR A 12 -3.20 -22.41 -0.39
CA THR A 12 -3.74 -21.84 0.86
C THR A 12 -3.10 -22.49 2.07
N ASP A 13 -2.97 -21.74 3.18
CA ASP A 13 -2.60 -22.25 4.51
C ASP A 13 -3.46 -21.52 5.56
N GLY A 14 -4.43 -22.20 6.10
CA GLY A 14 -5.52 -21.60 6.87
C GLY A 14 -6.32 -20.61 6.01
N ARG A 15 -6.41 -19.35 6.45
CA ARG A 15 -7.05 -18.26 5.69
C ARG A 15 -6.11 -17.59 4.68
N ALA A 16 -4.80 -17.75 4.86
CA ALA A 16 -3.81 -17.18 3.98
C ALA A 16 -3.83 -17.86 2.62
N ARG A 17 -3.56 -17.09 1.59
CA ARG A 17 -3.56 -17.58 0.21
C ARG A 17 -2.40 -16.99 -0.58
N THR A 18 -1.85 -17.77 -1.48
CA THR A 18 -0.84 -17.31 -2.45
C THR A 18 -1.32 -17.58 -3.85
N GLY A 19 -0.97 -16.69 -4.77
CA GLY A 19 -1.43 -16.77 -6.15
C GLY A 19 -0.87 -15.63 -6.99
N ALA A 20 -1.62 -15.21 -8.02
CA ALA A 20 -1.18 -14.15 -8.92
C ALA A 20 -2.36 -13.36 -9.49
N ILE A 21 -2.16 -12.05 -9.66
CA ILE A 21 -3.00 -11.20 -10.48
C ILE A 21 -2.28 -11.00 -11.81
N LYS A 22 -2.88 -11.44 -12.91
CA LYS A 22 -2.34 -11.23 -14.27
C LYS A 22 -2.91 -9.94 -14.84
N THR A 23 -2.03 -9.09 -15.33
CA THR A 23 -2.36 -7.84 -16.02
C THR A 23 -1.70 -7.80 -17.40
N PRO A 24 -2.10 -6.91 -18.30
CA PRO A 24 -1.40 -6.71 -19.57
C PRO A 24 0.08 -6.28 -19.41
N ARG A 25 0.46 -5.73 -18.24
CA ARG A 25 1.83 -5.26 -17.95
C ARG A 25 2.66 -6.22 -17.14
N GLY A 26 2.13 -7.37 -16.76
CA GLY A 26 2.85 -8.39 -16.01
C GLY A 26 2.01 -9.05 -14.93
N GLU A 27 2.66 -9.90 -14.18
CA GLU A 27 2.05 -10.67 -13.09
C GLU A 27 2.42 -10.07 -11.74
N ILE A 28 1.43 -9.94 -10.87
CA ILE A 28 1.60 -9.53 -9.47
C ILE A 28 1.46 -10.77 -8.62
N ARG A 29 2.56 -11.23 -8.05
CA ARG A 29 2.58 -12.38 -7.13
C ARG A 29 1.97 -11.99 -5.79
N THR A 30 0.98 -12.74 -5.32
CA THR A 30 0.32 -12.48 -4.05
C THR A 30 0.70 -13.51 -2.97
N PRO A 31 0.81 -13.11 -1.69
CA PRO A 31 0.66 -11.76 -1.16
C PRO A 31 1.69 -10.79 -1.76
N ALA A 32 1.30 -9.53 -1.98
CA ALA A 32 2.11 -8.47 -2.58
C ALA A 32 2.20 -7.25 -1.67
N PHE A 33 3.38 -6.63 -1.58
CA PHE A 33 3.57 -5.33 -0.97
C PHE A 33 3.89 -4.29 -2.06
N MET A 34 3.14 -3.20 -2.08
CA MET A 34 3.28 -2.13 -3.06
C MET A 34 4.09 -0.96 -2.48
N PRO A 35 5.30 -0.69 -2.98
CA PRO A 35 5.99 0.57 -2.68
C PRO A 35 5.17 1.77 -3.14
N VAL A 36 5.17 2.85 -2.34
CA VAL A 36 4.36 4.04 -2.62
C VAL A 36 5.16 5.07 -3.41
N GLY A 37 4.71 5.34 -4.62
CA GLY A 37 5.24 6.33 -5.55
C GLY A 37 4.41 7.62 -5.58
N THR A 38 4.36 8.38 -4.49
CA THR A 38 3.43 9.49 -4.24
C THR A 38 3.36 10.52 -5.38
N ALA A 39 4.50 10.96 -5.88
CA ALA A 39 4.60 12.00 -6.92
C ALA A 39 5.32 11.46 -8.16
N ALA A 40 4.84 10.34 -8.70
CA ALA A 40 5.45 9.59 -9.78
C ALA A 40 6.89 9.11 -9.44
N THR A 41 7.17 8.87 -8.17
CA THR A 41 8.46 8.34 -7.72
C THR A 41 8.34 7.71 -6.35
N VAL A 42 9.00 6.58 -6.14
CA VAL A 42 9.31 6.09 -4.81
C VAL A 42 10.46 6.94 -4.27
N LYS A 43 10.20 7.67 -3.17
CA LYS A 43 11.16 8.67 -2.67
C LYS A 43 12.52 8.05 -2.37
N ALA A 44 13.57 8.73 -2.81
CA ALA A 44 14.99 8.34 -2.67
C ALA A 44 15.37 7.06 -3.44
N MET A 45 14.59 6.66 -4.46
CA MET A 45 14.87 5.48 -5.28
C MET A 45 14.74 5.79 -6.77
N LEU A 46 15.63 5.22 -7.56
CA LEU A 46 15.45 5.13 -9.01
C LEU A 46 14.44 4.01 -9.33
N PRO A 47 13.63 4.12 -10.38
CA PRO A 47 12.64 3.09 -10.74
C PRO A 47 13.27 1.70 -10.95
N GLU A 48 14.42 1.63 -11.61
CA GLU A 48 15.19 0.40 -11.80
C GLU A 48 15.66 -0.21 -10.47
N SER A 49 16.01 0.62 -9.48
CA SER A 49 16.38 0.14 -8.15
C SER A 49 15.17 -0.40 -7.39
N VAL A 50 14.00 0.20 -7.56
CA VAL A 50 12.74 -0.34 -7.00
C VAL A 50 12.41 -1.69 -7.64
N ARG A 51 12.53 -1.79 -8.97
CA ARG A 51 12.34 -3.06 -9.70
C ARG A 51 13.30 -4.14 -9.19
N ALA A 52 14.58 -3.79 -8.96
CA ALA A 52 15.59 -4.71 -8.44
C ALA A 52 15.33 -5.21 -7.02
N THR A 53 14.42 -4.59 -6.25
CA THR A 53 13.95 -5.16 -4.97
C THR A 53 13.01 -6.35 -5.14
N GLY A 54 12.48 -6.59 -6.34
CA GLY A 54 11.49 -7.63 -6.62
C GLY A 54 10.03 -7.17 -6.46
N ALA A 55 9.78 -5.85 -6.43
CA ALA A 55 8.42 -5.31 -6.43
C ALA A 55 7.74 -5.53 -7.79
N ASP A 56 6.58 -6.16 -7.80
CA ASP A 56 5.80 -6.44 -9.02
C ASP A 56 4.84 -5.30 -9.39
N ILE A 57 4.56 -4.39 -8.46
CA ILE A 57 3.58 -3.32 -8.60
C ILE A 57 3.95 -2.12 -7.71
N LEU A 58 3.59 -0.91 -8.14
CA LEU A 58 3.67 0.33 -7.38
C LEU A 58 2.29 0.90 -7.09
N LEU A 59 2.21 1.74 -6.05
CA LEU A 59 1.05 2.59 -5.78
C LEU A 59 1.37 4.04 -6.13
N GLY A 60 0.51 4.67 -6.96
CA GLY A 60 0.53 6.11 -7.24
C GLY A 60 -0.59 6.84 -6.50
N ASN A 61 -0.37 8.08 -6.05
CA ASN A 61 -1.39 8.84 -5.34
C ASN A 61 -2.10 9.85 -6.25
N THR A 62 -3.36 9.61 -6.53
CA THR A 62 -4.23 10.42 -7.40
C THR A 62 -4.28 11.88 -6.96
N TYR A 63 -4.47 12.16 -5.67
CA TYR A 63 -4.50 13.52 -5.13
C TYR A 63 -3.23 14.32 -5.44
N HIS A 64 -2.07 13.74 -5.23
CA HIS A 64 -0.81 14.44 -5.48
C HIS A 64 -0.57 14.66 -6.97
N LEU A 65 -0.86 13.66 -7.80
CA LEU A 65 -0.63 13.71 -9.23
C LEU A 65 -1.61 14.64 -9.96
N MET A 66 -2.86 14.77 -9.49
CA MET A 66 -3.82 15.72 -10.04
C MET A 66 -3.43 17.18 -9.75
N LEU A 67 -2.78 17.45 -8.62
CA LEU A 67 -2.32 18.81 -8.29
C LEU A 67 -1.00 19.15 -8.97
N ARG A 68 -0.07 18.20 -9.03
CA ARG A 68 1.25 18.40 -9.64
C ARG A 68 1.81 17.07 -10.15
N PRO A 69 2.14 16.93 -11.43
CA PRO A 69 2.14 17.98 -12.48
C PRO A 69 0.79 18.20 -13.17
N THR A 70 -0.27 17.57 -12.80
CA THR A 70 -1.63 17.37 -13.29
C THR A 70 -1.78 16.06 -14.10
N ALA A 71 -2.95 15.43 -13.99
CA ALA A 71 -3.21 14.18 -14.70
C ALA A 71 -3.23 14.37 -16.22
N GLU A 72 -3.73 15.51 -16.70
CA GLU A 72 -3.79 15.87 -18.10
C GLU A 72 -2.38 15.99 -18.72
N ARG A 73 -1.43 16.57 -17.97
CA ARG A 73 -0.03 16.65 -18.41
C ARG A 73 0.61 15.28 -18.47
N ILE A 74 0.38 14.43 -17.47
CA ILE A 74 0.89 13.04 -17.46
C ILE A 74 0.32 12.28 -18.66
N ALA A 75 -0.98 12.40 -18.94
CA ALA A 75 -1.62 11.78 -20.10
C ALA A 75 -1.00 12.23 -21.42
N ALA A 76 -0.79 13.56 -21.60
CA ALA A 76 -0.15 14.12 -22.79
C ALA A 76 1.30 13.63 -22.99
N LEU A 77 1.98 13.22 -21.92
CA LEU A 77 3.33 12.66 -21.94
C LEU A 77 3.37 11.12 -22.02
N GLY A 78 2.23 10.47 -22.25
CA GLY A 78 2.11 9.03 -22.49
C GLY A 78 1.75 8.18 -21.28
N GLY A 79 1.15 8.80 -20.24
CA GLY A 79 0.69 8.15 -19.03
C GLY A 79 1.77 7.98 -17.95
N LEU A 80 1.35 7.53 -16.77
CA LEU A 80 2.20 7.48 -15.58
C LEU A 80 3.40 6.54 -15.76
N HIS A 81 3.19 5.39 -16.40
CA HIS A 81 4.26 4.39 -16.66
C HIS A 81 5.42 5.02 -17.42
N ARG A 82 5.12 5.67 -18.55
CA ARG A 82 6.15 6.33 -19.37
C ARG A 82 6.76 7.52 -18.63
N PHE A 83 5.93 8.31 -17.95
CA PHE A 83 6.36 9.52 -17.25
C PHE A 83 7.38 9.21 -16.15
N MET A 84 7.21 8.10 -15.41
CA MET A 84 8.10 7.71 -14.32
C MET A 84 9.08 6.58 -14.65
N ASN A 85 9.15 6.13 -15.92
CA ASN A 85 9.99 5.02 -16.36
C ASN A 85 9.74 3.71 -15.60
N TRP A 86 8.46 3.35 -15.44
CA TRP A 86 8.03 2.12 -14.78
C TRP A 86 7.15 1.30 -15.72
N ASP A 87 7.55 0.10 -16.08
CA ASP A 87 6.90 -0.75 -17.08
C ASP A 87 6.00 -1.85 -16.50
N GLN A 88 6.02 -2.04 -15.18
CA GLN A 88 5.19 -3.01 -14.48
C GLN A 88 3.86 -2.38 -14.01
N PRO A 89 2.92 -3.19 -13.45
CA PRO A 89 1.64 -2.69 -12.99
C PRO A 89 1.72 -1.50 -12.02
N ILE A 90 0.74 -0.60 -12.12
CA ILE A 90 0.52 0.51 -11.18
C ILE A 90 -0.93 0.44 -10.69
N LEU A 91 -1.09 0.51 -9.36
CA LEU A 91 -2.36 0.83 -8.72
C LEU A 91 -2.38 2.31 -8.37
N THR A 92 -3.48 3.00 -8.62
CA THR A 92 -3.69 4.36 -8.08
C THR A 92 -4.81 4.35 -7.05
N ASP A 93 -4.58 5.07 -5.94
CA ASP A 93 -5.63 5.32 -4.97
C ASP A 93 -6.72 6.25 -5.53
N SER A 94 -7.84 6.40 -4.80
CA SER A 94 -8.94 7.25 -5.22
C SER A 94 -8.67 8.75 -5.03
N GLY A 95 -7.68 9.11 -4.22
CA GLY A 95 -7.45 10.48 -3.73
C GLY A 95 -8.32 10.88 -2.54
N GLY A 96 -9.30 10.09 -2.16
CA GLY A 96 -10.26 10.39 -1.09
C GLY A 96 -9.58 10.62 0.25
N PHE A 97 -8.76 9.68 0.71
CA PHE A 97 -8.07 9.79 1.99
C PHE A 97 -7.15 11.01 2.09
N GLN A 98 -6.41 11.35 1.02
CA GLN A 98 -5.49 12.50 1.03
C GLN A 98 -6.26 13.82 1.07
N VAL A 99 -7.38 13.94 0.37
CA VAL A 99 -8.26 15.11 0.48
C VAL A 99 -8.79 15.25 1.90
N MET A 100 -9.14 14.12 2.54
CA MET A 100 -9.65 14.11 3.91
C MET A 100 -8.56 14.45 4.94
N SER A 101 -7.31 14.03 4.74
CA SER A 101 -6.20 14.24 5.68
C SER A 101 -5.43 15.53 5.47
N LEU A 102 -5.29 16.02 4.22
CA LEU A 102 -4.43 17.15 3.84
C LEU A 102 -5.21 18.41 3.46
N GLY A 103 -6.51 18.29 3.18
CA GLY A 103 -7.36 19.41 2.76
C GLY A 103 -7.70 20.33 3.94
N ALA A 104 -6.99 21.47 4.07
CA ALA A 104 -7.16 22.43 5.17
C ALA A 104 -8.56 23.06 5.23
N LEU A 105 -9.26 23.22 4.09
CA LEU A 105 -10.63 23.73 3.99
C LEU A 105 -11.41 22.82 3.06
N ARG A 106 -11.94 21.73 3.63
CA ARG A 106 -12.74 20.77 2.90
C ARG A 106 -14.22 20.88 3.21
N LYS A 107 -15.05 20.68 2.20
CA LYS A 107 -16.49 20.54 2.36
C LYS A 107 -16.95 19.24 1.70
N LEU A 108 -17.39 18.31 2.54
CA LEU A 108 -17.98 17.05 2.11
C LEU A 108 -19.43 17.28 1.69
N THR A 109 -19.83 16.75 0.54
CA THR A 109 -21.19 16.77 0.01
C THR A 109 -21.51 15.44 -0.64
N GLU A 110 -22.79 15.20 -1.00
CA GLU A 110 -23.19 14.01 -1.76
C GLU A 110 -22.49 13.93 -3.12
N GLN A 111 -22.19 15.06 -3.75
CA GLN A 111 -21.52 15.11 -5.05
C GLN A 111 -20.04 14.70 -4.95
N GLY A 112 -19.36 15.03 -3.86
CA GLY A 112 -17.94 14.81 -3.66
C GLY A 112 -17.36 15.77 -2.62
N VAL A 113 -16.07 16.04 -2.71
CA VAL A 113 -15.32 16.85 -1.75
C VAL A 113 -14.77 18.11 -2.42
N ARG A 114 -15.17 19.28 -1.92
CA ARG A 114 -14.52 20.56 -2.27
C ARG A 114 -13.35 20.79 -1.31
N PHE A 115 -12.21 21.20 -1.83
CA PHE A 115 -11.03 21.49 -1.02
C PHE A 115 -10.14 22.56 -1.68
N SER A 116 -9.24 23.10 -0.88
CA SER A 116 -8.17 23.97 -1.39
C SER A 116 -6.84 23.21 -1.44
N SER A 117 -6.12 23.35 -2.54
CA SER A 117 -4.79 22.76 -2.72
C SER A 117 -3.83 23.27 -1.65
N HIS A 118 -3.10 22.35 -1.03
CA HIS A 118 -2.02 22.70 -0.08
C HIS A 118 -0.78 23.28 -0.76
N LEU A 119 -0.71 23.23 -2.09
CA LEU A 119 0.44 23.73 -2.85
C LEU A 119 0.33 25.21 -3.17
N ASP A 120 -0.87 25.67 -3.55
CA ASP A 120 -1.09 27.01 -4.11
C ASP A 120 -2.44 27.63 -3.69
N GLY A 121 -3.22 26.93 -2.88
CA GLY A 121 -4.53 27.39 -2.42
C GLY A 121 -5.65 27.32 -3.47
N SER A 122 -5.40 26.84 -4.69
CA SER A 122 -6.40 26.68 -5.73
C SER A 122 -7.56 25.79 -5.28
N LYS A 123 -8.78 26.11 -5.73
CA LYS A 123 -10.00 25.39 -5.33
C LYS A 123 -10.29 24.25 -6.29
N HIS A 124 -10.55 23.09 -5.74
CA HIS A 124 -10.84 21.88 -6.48
C HIS A 124 -12.12 21.21 -5.99
N MET A 125 -12.76 20.44 -6.88
CA MET A 125 -13.85 19.54 -6.56
C MET A 125 -13.46 18.14 -7.04
N LEU A 126 -13.35 17.20 -6.11
CA LEU A 126 -13.10 15.80 -6.43
C LEU A 126 -14.41 15.02 -6.21
N THR A 127 -14.91 14.44 -7.28
CA THR A 127 -16.11 13.59 -7.31
C THR A 127 -15.72 12.16 -7.67
N PRO A 128 -16.57 11.16 -7.48
CA PRO A 128 -16.32 9.81 -7.97
C PRO A 128 -15.94 9.78 -9.45
N GLU A 129 -16.68 10.51 -10.29
CA GLU A 129 -16.44 10.58 -11.74
C GLU A 129 -15.09 11.21 -12.07
N ARG A 130 -14.76 12.32 -11.38
CA ARG A 130 -13.47 12.99 -11.59
C ARG A 130 -12.30 12.14 -11.11
N SER A 131 -12.44 11.40 -10.01
CA SER A 131 -11.44 10.44 -9.56
C SER A 131 -11.20 9.35 -10.62
N MET A 132 -12.26 8.79 -11.19
CA MET A 132 -12.14 7.79 -12.28
C MET A 132 -11.50 8.38 -13.53
N GLU A 133 -11.83 9.60 -13.90
CA GLU A 133 -11.22 10.30 -15.03
C GLU A 133 -9.72 10.54 -14.81
N ILE A 134 -9.33 11.01 -13.63
CA ILE A 134 -7.91 11.25 -13.29
C ILE A 134 -7.12 9.94 -13.37
N GLN A 135 -7.62 8.87 -12.75
CA GLN A 135 -6.93 7.57 -12.77
C GLN A 135 -6.85 6.99 -14.20
N ALA A 136 -7.84 7.28 -15.04
CA ALA A 136 -7.78 6.94 -16.48
C ALA A 136 -6.70 7.74 -17.23
N LEU A 137 -6.61 9.05 -16.98
CA LEU A 137 -5.56 9.92 -17.54
C LEU A 137 -4.16 9.48 -17.10
N LEU A 138 -4.01 9.01 -15.87
CA LEU A 138 -2.77 8.42 -15.37
C LEU A 138 -2.43 7.10 -16.06
N GLY A 139 -3.44 6.33 -16.53
CA GLY A 139 -3.27 5.05 -17.21
C GLY A 139 -2.90 3.92 -16.26
N SER A 140 -3.38 3.95 -15.01
CA SER A 140 -3.13 2.91 -14.02
C SER A 140 -3.86 1.60 -14.36
N ASP A 141 -3.22 0.47 -14.04
CA ASP A 141 -3.77 -0.87 -14.32
C ASP A 141 -4.87 -1.25 -13.33
N ILE A 142 -4.71 -0.87 -12.06
CA ILE A 142 -5.71 -1.06 -11.00
C ILE A 142 -6.12 0.31 -10.47
N VAL A 143 -7.42 0.54 -10.45
CA VAL A 143 -8.09 1.80 -10.09
C VAL A 143 -8.90 1.59 -8.82
N MET A 144 -8.86 2.51 -7.86
CA MET A 144 -9.67 2.44 -6.66
C MET A 144 -10.94 3.29 -6.79
N CYS A 145 -12.09 2.77 -6.36
CA CYS A 145 -13.31 3.56 -6.29
C CYS A 145 -13.15 4.71 -5.28
N PHE A 146 -13.89 5.82 -5.48
CA PHE A 146 -13.83 6.96 -4.58
C PHE A 146 -14.60 6.66 -3.29
N ASP A 147 -14.00 6.94 -2.16
CA ASP A 147 -14.53 6.66 -0.82
C ASP A 147 -14.32 7.82 0.16
N GLU A 148 -15.03 7.76 1.27
CA GLU A 148 -14.88 8.64 2.42
C GLU A 148 -14.47 7.82 3.64
N CYS A 149 -13.43 8.28 4.31
CA CYS A 149 -12.93 7.70 5.56
C CYS A 149 -13.04 8.76 6.67
N PRO A 150 -13.92 8.60 7.66
CA PRO A 150 -14.08 9.58 8.73
C PRO A 150 -12.82 9.61 9.61
N ALA A 151 -12.51 10.81 10.12
CA ALA A 151 -11.44 10.96 11.10
C ALA A 151 -11.85 10.34 12.44
N LEU A 152 -10.90 9.68 13.11
CA LEU A 152 -11.14 9.17 14.47
C LEU A 152 -10.78 10.23 15.54
N PRO A 153 -11.48 10.24 16.70
CA PRO A 153 -12.61 9.38 17.04
C PRO A 153 -13.90 9.77 16.29
N ALA A 154 -14.71 8.78 15.91
CA ALA A 154 -16.02 8.95 15.28
C ALA A 154 -17.05 8.05 15.97
N THR A 155 -18.30 8.52 16.06
CA THR A 155 -19.42 7.72 16.56
C THR A 155 -19.87 6.68 15.53
N ASP A 156 -20.52 5.60 15.96
CA ASP A 156 -21.07 4.59 15.06
C ASP A 156 -22.04 5.18 14.02
N ALA A 157 -22.81 6.21 14.41
CA ALA A 157 -23.72 6.90 13.49
C ALA A 157 -22.96 7.69 12.40
N GLU A 158 -21.85 8.32 12.73
CA GLU A 158 -20.97 9.00 11.76
C GLU A 158 -20.29 8.00 10.84
N VAL A 159 -19.77 6.90 11.40
CA VAL A 159 -19.17 5.80 10.61
C VAL A 159 -20.19 5.20 9.66
N ALA A 160 -21.42 4.93 10.10
CA ALA A 160 -22.49 4.40 9.26
C ALA A 160 -22.88 5.37 8.14
N LYS A 161 -22.99 6.67 8.43
CA LYS A 161 -23.27 7.71 7.44
C LYS A 161 -22.17 7.80 6.39
N SER A 162 -20.93 7.81 6.81
CA SER A 162 -19.73 7.81 5.95
C SER A 162 -19.67 6.56 5.06
N MET A 163 -19.84 5.39 5.64
CA MET A 163 -19.85 4.13 4.91
C MET A 163 -20.92 4.11 3.81
N ARG A 164 -22.17 4.52 4.16
CA ARG A 164 -23.25 4.54 3.17
C ARG A 164 -23.04 5.58 2.06
N LEU A 165 -22.41 6.72 2.36
CA LEU A 165 -21.96 7.67 1.34
C LEU A 165 -20.92 7.02 0.42
N SER A 166 -19.92 6.31 0.98
CA SER A 166 -18.93 5.57 0.21
C SER A 166 -19.57 4.53 -0.71
N MET A 167 -20.63 3.84 -0.28
CA MET A 167 -21.33 2.88 -1.17
C MET A 167 -22.03 3.57 -2.35
N ARG A 168 -22.63 4.73 -2.15
CA ARG A 168 -23.21 5.51 -3.26
C ARG A 168 -22.13 6.03 -4.21
N TRP A 169 -20.98 6.45 -3.67
CA TRP A 169 -19.83 6.86 -4.46
C TRP A 169 -19.16 5.68 -5.18
N ALA A 170 -19.16 4.49 -4.58
CA ALA A 170 -18.69 3.27 -5.22
C ALA A 170 -19.52 2.93 -6.47
N GLN A 171 -20.86 3.05 -6.39
CA GLN A 171 -21.74 2.88 -7.56
C GLN A 171 -21.40 3.89 -8.67
N ARG A 172 -21.30 5.17 -8.32
CA ARG A 172 -20.95 6.24 -9.29
C ARG A 172 -19.55 6.03 -9.88
N SER A 173 -18.59 5.57 -9.07
CA SER A 173 -17.26 5.20 -9.58
C SER A 173 -17.33 4.04 -10.58
N ARG A 174 -18.14 3.01 -10.28
CA ARG A 174 -18.34 1.88 -11.19
C ARG A 174 -18.96 2.33 -12.52
N ASP A 175 -19.98 3.17 -12.45
CA ASP A 175 -20.67 3.70 -13.65
C ASP A 175 -19.70 4.55 -14.50
N ALA A 176 -18.89 5.42 -13.85
CA ALA A 176 -17.92 6.26 -14.54
C ALA A 176 -16.70 5.49 -15.07
N PHE A 177 -16.29 4.41 -14.40
CA PHE A 177 -15.24 3.52 -14.90
C PHE A 177 -15.67 2.80 -16.18
N GLY A 178 -16.93 2.34 -16.24
CA GLY A 178 -17.49 1.65 -17.41
C GLY A 178 -16.76 0.34 -17.74
N ASP A 179 -16.58 0.07 -19.02
CA ASP A 179 -15.81 -1.06 -19.53
C ASP A 179 -14.44 -0.56 -20.03
N ARG A 180 -13.37 -1.04 -19.37
CA ARG A 180 -11.98 -0.71 -19.72
C ARG A 180 -11.15 -2.00 -19.79
N PRO A 181 -11.07 -2.63 -20.95
CA PRO A 181 -10.29 -3.85 -21.14
C PRO A 181 -8.83 -3.66 -20.69
N GLY A 182 -8.32 -4.61 -19.91
CA GLY A 182 -6.97 -4.56 -19.37
C GLY A 182 -6.77 -3.73 -18.11
N HIS A 183 -7.84 -3.14 -17.58
CA HIS A 183 -7.83 -2.40 -16.29
C HIS A 183 -8.81 -3.04 -15.31
N ALA A 184 -8.54 -2.91 -14.01
CA ALA A 184 -9.41 -3.37 -12.93
C ALA A 184 -9.88 -2.22 -12.07
N LEU A 185 -11.12 -2.30 -11.57
CA LEU A 185 -11.66 -1.41 -10.56
C LEU A 185 -11.84 -2.17 -9.24
N PHE A 186 -11.26 -1.67 -8.16
CA PHE A 186 -11.41 -2.23 -6.81
C PHE A 186 -12.39 -1.40 -5.98
N GLY A 187 -13.32 -2.10 -5.31
CA GLY A 187 -14.20 -1.52 -4.31
C GLY A 187 -13.52 -1.40 -2.96
N ILE A 188 -13.97 -0.43 -2.13
CA ILE A 188 -13.39 -0.20 -0.80
C ILE A 188 -14.46 -0.44 0.27
N MET A 189 -14.29 -1.49 1.07
CA MET A 189 -15.14 -1.80 2.23
C MET A 189 -14.82 -0.82 3.36
N GLN A 190 -15.79 -0.03 3.78
CA GLN A 190 -15.77 0.86 4.93
C GLN A 190 -16.64 0.31 6.06
N GLY A 191 -16.66 0.94 7.24
CA GLY A 191 -17.50 0.53 8.38
C GLY A 191 -16.79 0.56 9.73
N GLY A 192 -15.62 1.20 9.82
CA GLY A 192 -14.85 1.30 11.07
C GLY A 192 -14.50 -0.06 11.63
N VAL A 193 -14.71 -0.23 12.94
CA VAL A 193 -14.51 -1.51 13.65
C VAL A 193 -15.83 -2.28 13.86
N THR A 194 -16.95 -1.78 13.32
CA THR A 194 -18.29 -2.33 13.55
C THR A 194 -18.59 -3.43 12.52
N ARG A 195 -18.79 -4.66 13.01
CA ARG A 195 -18.98 -5.86 12.17
C ARG A 195 -20.17 -5.70 11.21
N ASP A 196 -21.33 -5.27 11.71
CA ASP A 196 -22.54 -5.16 10.90
C ASP A 196 -22.39 -4.14 9.76
N LEU A 197 -21.69 -3.03 10.01
CA LEU A 197 -21.40 -2.03 8.99
C LEU A 197 -20.42 -2.55 7.92
N ARG A 198 -19.43 -3.35 8.31
CA ARG A 198 -18.53 -4.02 7.37
C ARG A 198 -19.28 -5.01 6.49
N GLU A 199 -20.22 -5.77 7.07
CA GLU A 199 -21.04 -6.72 6.32
C GLU A 199 -22.00 -5.99 5.37
N GLU A 200 -22.66 -4.91 5.82
CA GLU A 200 -23.50 -4.03 4.96
C GLU A 200 -22.69 -3.50 3.77
N SER A 201 -21.50 -2.97 4.03
CA SER A 201 -20.58 -2.45 3.03
C SER A 201 -20.16 -3.52 2.02
N ALA A 202 -19.76 -4.70 2.50
CA ALA A 202 -19.34 -5.81 1.64
C ALA A 202 -20.45 -6.29 0.72
N LYS A 203 -21.69 -6.43 1.23
CA LYS A 203 -22.87 -6.81 0.44
C LYS A 203 -23.18 -5.78 -0.67
N ALA A 204 -23.13 -4.49 -0.32
CA ALA A 204 -23.35 -3.42 -1.28
C ALA A 204 -22.30 -3.44 -2.40
N LEU A 205 -21.02 -3.58 -2.06
CA LEU A 205 -19.94 -3.65 -3.04
C LEU A 205 -20.06 -4.87 -3.95
N GLN A 206 -20.45 -6.03 -3.42
CA GLN A 206 -20.65 -7.24 -4.23
C GLN A 206 -21.84 -7.09 -5.20
N THR A 207 -22.90 -6.39 -4.77
CA THR A 207 -24.04 -6.08 -5.64
C THR A 207 -23.64 -5.16 -6.79
N ILE A 208 -22.78 -4.17 -6.55
CA ILE A 208 -22.22 -3.28 -7.57
C ILE A 208 -21.30 -4.05 -8.53
N GLY A 209 -20.44 -4.92 -7.99
CA GLY A 209 -19.50 -5.75 -8.74
C GLY A 209 -18.18 -5.06 -9.04
N PHE A 210 -17.10 -5.61 -8.44
CA PHE A 210 -15.72 -5.12 -8.59
C PHE A 210 -14.77 -6.27 -8.96
N ASP A 211 -13.62 -5.93 -9.53
CA ASP A 211 -12.57 -6.88 -9.90
C ASP A 211 -11.72 -7.31 -8.70
N GLY A 212 -11.71 -6.51 -7.62
CA GLY A 212 -11.08 -6.76 -6.34
C GLY A 212 -11.71 -5.91 -5.24
N TYR A 213 -11.36 -6.21 -3.99
CA TYR A 213 -11.96 -5.57 -2.82
C TYR A 213 -10.89 -5.14 -1.83
N ALA A 214 -10.92 -3.87 -1.45
CA ALA A 214 -10.06 -3.35 -0.41
C ALA A 214 -10.79 -3.26 0.94
N VAL A 215 -10.04 -3.40 2.02
CA VAL A 215 -10.46 -3.08 3.38
C VAL A 215 -9.87 -1.72 3.72
N GLY A 216 -10.71 -0.69 3.74
CA GLY A 216 -10.34 0.68 4.07
C GLY A 216 -10.70 1.06 5.50
N GLY A 217 -10.27 2.26 5.92
CA GLY A 217 -10.59 2.80 7.25
C GLY A 217 -9.99 2.02 8.41
N LEU A 218 -8.85 1.37 8.18
CA LEU A 218 -7.98 0.75 9.18
C LEU A 218 -6.59 1.38 9.11
N ALA A 219 -5.76 1.19 10.15
CA ALA A 219 -4.46 1.85 10.32
C ALA A 219 -4.55 3.40 10.36
N VAL A 220 -5.68 3.92 10.85
CA VAL A 220 -5.95 5.36 10.99
C VAL A 220 -5.95 5.83 12.45
N GLY A 221 -5.50 4.97 13.39
CA GLY A 221 -5.36 5.27 14.82
C GLY A 221 -6.03 4.29 15.79
N GLU A 222 -6.72 3.25 15.29
CA GLU A 222 -7.43 2.25 16.10
C GLU A 222 -6.51 1.26 16.82
N GLY A 223 -5.27 1.12 16.36
CA GLY A 223 -4.29 0.15 16.88
C GLY A 223 -4.38 -1.23 16.24
N GLN A 224 -3.29 -2.02 16.42
CA GLN A 224 -3.12 -3.33 15.78
C GLN A 224 -4.18 -4.35 16.20
N GLU A 225 -4.52 -4.40 17.49
CA GLU A 225 -5.50 -5.35 18.03
C GLU A 225 -6.88 -5.16 17.39
N ALA A 226 -7.36 -3.92 17.31
CA ALA A 226 -8.64 -3.60 16.69
C ALA A 226 -8.61 -3.89 15.18
N MET A 227 -7.52 -3.55 14.49
CA MET A 227 -7.34 -3.88 13.07
C MET A 227 -7.42 -5.38 12.84
N PHE A 228 -6.70 -6.20 13.61
CA PHE A 228 -6.74 -7.65 13.48
C PHE A 228 -8.11 -8.23 13.83
N GLY A 229 -8.76 -7.70 14.87
CA GLY A 229 -10.14 -8.07 15.22
C GLY A 229 -11.12 -7.85 14.07
N VAL A 230 -10.97 -6.78 13.30
CA VAL A 230 -11.75 -6.55 12.08
C VAL A 230 -11.40 -7.57 11.01
N LEU A 231 -10.11 -7.81 10.74
CA LEU A 231 -9.67 -8.74 9.70
C LEU A 231 -10.08 -10.21 10.00
N ASP A 232 -10.27 -10.58 11.25
CA ASP A 232 -10.71 -11.92 11.66
C ASP A 232 -12.10 -12.29 11.10
N TYR A 233 -12.92 -11.30 10.71
CA TYR A 233 -14.22 -11.54 10.09
C TYR A 233 -14.42 -10.84 8.74
N ALA A 234 -13.79 -9.69 8.49
CA ALA A 234 -14.04 -8.87 7.31
C ALA A 234 -13.68 -9.58 6.01
N THR A 235 -12.63 -10.40 6.01
CA THR A 235 -12.21 -11.17 4.84
C THR A 235 -13.19 -12.28 4.47
N ASP A 236 -14.03 -12.76 5.41
CA ASP A 236 -15.08 -13.75 5.14
C ASP A 236 -16.27 -13.14 4.39
N PHE A 237 -16.46 -11.83 4.51
CA PHE A 237 -17.50 -11.11 3.77
C PHE A 237 -17.11 -10.83 2.30
N LEU A 238 -15.86 -11.06 1.92
CA LEU A 238 -15.36 -10.76 0.58
C LEU A 238 -15.25 -12.03 -0.28
N PRO A 239 -15.51 -11.94 -1.60
CA PRO A 239 -15.43 -13.09 -2.51
C PRO A 239 -14.06 -13.78 -2.43
N SER A 240 -14.09 -15.11 -2.51
CA SER A 240 -12.88 -15.93 -2.44
C SER A 240 -12.06 -15.93 -3.73
N ASP A 241 -12.73 -15.66 -4.87
CA ASP A 241 -12.16 -15.61 -6.21
C ASP A 241 -11.66 -14.22 -6.62
N LYS A 242 -11.67 -13.25 -5.68
CA LYS A 242 -11.20 -11.88 -5.92
C LYS A 242 -10.03 -11.53 -4.99
N PRO A 243 -9.10 -10.66 -5.45
CA PRO A 243 -8.02 -10.17 -4.59
C PRO A 243 -8.56 -9.26 -3.48
N ARG A 244 -7.91 -9.34 -2.31
CA ARG A 244 -8.22 -8.58 -1.09
C ARG A 244 -7.06 -7.68 -0.74
N TYR A 245 -7.31 -6.39 -0.66
CA TYR A 245 -6.30 -5.38 -0.44
C TYR A 245 -6.52 -4.67 0.90
N LEU A 246 -5.56 -4.69 1.81
CA LEU A 246 -5.56 -3.91 3.05
C LEU A 246 -4.78 -2.61 2.84
N MET A 247 -5.47 -1.49 2.88
CA MET A 247 -4.92 -0.18 2.52
C MET A 247 -4.08 0.44 3.64
N GLY A 248 -2.91 0.97 3.30
CA GLY A 248 -2.07 1.77 4.20
C GLY A 248 -1.33 1.00 5.29
N VAL A 249 -1.30 -0.32 5.24
CA VAL A 249 -0.65 -1.22 6.23
C VAL A 249 0.64 -1.79 5.66
N GLY A 250 1.74 -1.85 6.34
CA GLY A 250 2.26 -1.21 7.46
C GLY A 250 3.57 -1.75 7.98
N LYS A 251 3.58 -2.03 9.24
CA LYS A 251 4.73 -2.64 9.89
C LYS A 251 4.87 -4.09 9.46
N PRO A 252 6.10 -4.67 9.49
CA PRO A 252 6.29 -6.07 9.11
C PRO A 252 5.40 -7.07 9.84
N ASP A 253 5.16 -6.89 11.15
CA ASP A 253 4.26 -7.77 11.91
C ASP A 253 2.78 -7.59 11.52
N ASP A 254 2.37 -6.35 11.18
CA ASP A 254 1.01 -6.10 10.65
C ASP A 254 0.80 -6.83 9.32
N ILE A 255 1.83 -6.85 8.46
CA ILE A 255 1.81 -7.56 7.17
C ILE A 255 1.64 -9.07 7.40
N VAL A 256 2.47 -9.66 8.27
CA VAL A 256 2.38 -11.10 8.60
C VAL A 256 0.99 -11.43 9.15
N GLY A 257 0.50 -10.64 10.10
CA GLY A 257 -0.82 -10.82 10.71
C GLY A 257 -1.98 -10.66 9.73
N ALA A 258 -1.90 -9.71 8.79
CA ALA A 258 -2.90 -9.49 7.76
C ALA A 258 -2.93 -10.64 6.72
N VAL A 259 -1.76 -11.11 6.28
CA VAL A 259 -1.66 -12.26 5.37
C VAL A 259 -2.25 -13.52 6.01
N MET A 260 -1.96 -13.80 7.28
CA MET A 260 -2.57 -14.91 8.03
C MET A 260 -4.10 -14.83 8.08
N ARG A 261 -4.68 -13.64 7.91
CA ARG A 261 -6.12 -13.37 7.90
C ARG A 261 -6.74 -13.28 6.49
N GLY A 262 -5.95 -13.61 5.46
CA GLY A 262 -6.44 -13.74 4.09
C GLY A 262 -6.35 -12.47 3.24
N ILE A 263 -5.46 -11.55 3.58
CA ILE A 263 -5.14 -10.37 2.77
C ILE A 263 -4.08 -10.74 1.71
N ASP A 264 -4.26 -10.25 0.47
CA ASP A 264 -3.40 -10.54 -0.68
C ASP A 264 -2.51 -9.36 -1.07
N MET A 265 -2.91 -8.13 -0.78
CA MET A 265 -2.18 -6.93 -1.19
C MET A 265 -2.13 -5.92 -0.06
N MET A 266 -1.02 -5.21 0.03
CA MET A 266 -0.83 -4.12 1.01
C MET A 266 0.07 -3.05 0.42
N ASP A 267 -0.08 -1.82 0.90
CA ASP A 267 0.82 -0.69 0.63
C ASP A 267 1.17 0.03 1.92
N CYS A 268 2.31 0.63 1.99
CA CYS A 268 2.61 1.62 3.03
C CYS A 268 3.80 2.50 2.65
N VAL A 269 3.75 3.76 3.07
CA VAL A 269 4.91 4.68 2.95
C VAL A 269 6.02 4.36 3.96
N LEU A 270 5.76 3.48 4.93
CA LEU A 270 6.65 3.24 6.07
C LEU A 270 8.08 2.86 5.66
N PRO A 271 8.34 1.90 4.74
CA PRO A 271 9.71 1.54 4.39
C PRO A 271 10.52 2.71 3.84
N SER A 272 9.96 3.49 2.92
CA SER A 272 10.65 4.65 2.34
C SER A 272 10.70 5.85 3.30
N ARG A 273 9.68 6.04 4.15
CA ARG A 273 9.69 7.07 5.19
C ARG A 273 10.76 6.78 6.25
N SER A 274 10.80 5.55 6.77
CA SER A 274 11.79 5.09 7.75
C SER A 274 13.21 5.22 7.21
N GLY A 275 13.45 4.79 5.97
CA GLY A 275 14.77 4.92 5.33
C GLY A 275 15.26 6.36 5.28
N ARG A 276 14.41 7.31 4.92
CA ARG A 276 14.73 8.74 4.86
C ARG A 276 14.91 9.40 6.23
N THR A 277 14.44 8.78 7.31
CA THR A 277 14.62 9.26 8.69
C THR A 277 15.73 8.52 9.44
N GLY A 278 16.50 7.68 8.75
CA GLY A 278 17.63 6.95 9.32
C GLY A 278 17.24 5.66 10.03
N GLN A 279 16.06 5.12 9.75
CA GLN A 279 15.58 3.87 10.34
C GLN A 279 15.53 2.75 9.30
N ALA A 280 15.94 1.55 9.70
CA ALA A 280 15.91 0.35 8.89
C ALA A 280 15.17 -0.80 9.58
N TRP A 281 14.58 -1.67 8.78
CA TRP A 281 13.95 -2.91 9.22
C TRP A 281 14.88 -4.07 8.92
N THR A 282 15.15 -4.91 9.91
CA THR A 282 16.04 -6.07 9.77
C THR A 282 15.35 -7.35 10.23
N ALA A 283 15.96 -8.48 9.99
CA ALA A 283 15.49 -9.77 10.52
C ALA A 283 15.39 -9.79 12.06
N ARG A 284 16.12 -8.90 12.74
CA ARG A 284 16.17 -8.78 14.20
C ARG A 284 15.32 -7.63 14.77
N GLY A 285 14.63 -6.89 13.92
CA GLY A 285 13.80 -5.74 14.31
C GLY A 285 14.27 -4.42 13.70
N GLN A 286 13.76 -3.33 14.26
CA GLN A 286 14.04 -1.99 13.76
C GLN A 286 15.37 -1.46 14.31
N VAL A 287 16.21 -0.91 13.44
CA VAL A 287 17.49 -0.29 13.75
C VAL A 287 17.44 1.19 13.43
N ASN A 288 17.90 2.05 14.37
CA ASN A 288 18.01 3.49 14.15
C ASN A 288 19.49 3.86 13.94
N LEU A 289 19.87 4.14 12.70
CA LEU A 289 21.24 4.48 12.30
C LEU A 289 21.71 5.85 12.80
N ARG A 290 20.83 6.68 13.36
CA ARG A 290 21.22 7.94 14.04
C ARG A 290 21.86 7.70 15.39
N ASN A 291 21.72 6.48 15.96
CA ASN A 291 22.27 6.14 17.26
C ASN A 291 23.80 5.99 17.17
N ALA A 292 24.52 6.65 18.11
CA ALA A 292 25.98 6.70 18.15
C ALA A 292 26.65 5.31 18.32
N ARG A 293 25.91 4.31 18.79
CA ARG A 293 26.41 2.91 18.88
C ARG A 293 26.90 2.34 17.55
N HIS A 294 26.49 2.89 16.41
CA HIS A 294 26.84 2.42 15.09
C HIS A 294 28.08 3.10 14.49
N LYS A 295 28.65 4.12 15.14
CA LYS A 295 29.72 4.97 14.58
C LYS A 295 30.99 4.21 14.19
N ASP A 296 31.30 3.13 14.89
CA ASP A 296 32.51 2.33 14.71
C ASP A 296 32.20 0.88 14.25
N ASP A 297 30.91 0.57 13.95
CA ASP A 297 30.47 -0.78 13.60
C ASP A 297 30.77 -1.13 12.13
N PRO A 298 31.73 -2.03 11.85
CA PRO A 298 32.12 -2.42 10.49
C PRO A 298 31.14 -3.42 9.86
N ARG A 299 30.20 -3.98 10.60
CA ARG A 299 29.26 -5.01 10.12
C ARG A 299 28.24 -4.41 9.17
N PRO A 300 27.64 -5.23 8.29
CA PRO A 300 26.50 -4.82 7.47
C PRO A 300 25.27 -4.46 8.33
N LEU A 301 24.32 -3.77 7.76
CA LEU A 301 23.08 -3.42 8.42
C LEU A 301 22.31 -4.66 8.89
N ASP A 302 22.20 -5.67 8.03
CA ASP A 302 21.64 -6.99 8.31
C ASP A 302 22.53 -8.05 7.64
N GLU A 303 23.08 -8.96 8.45
CA GLU A 303 24.02 -10.01 8.00
C GLU A 303 23.35 -11.06 7.09
N THR A 304 22.03 -11.16 7.16
CA THR A 304 21.24 -12.11 6.34
C THR A 304 20.70 -11.49 5.06
N CYS A 305 20.90 -10.18 4.87
CA CYS A 305 20.35 -9.43 3.75
C CYS A 305 21.38 -9.27 2.63
N ASP A 306 20.95 -9.56 1.41
CA ASP A 306 21.80 -9.48 0.22
C ASP A 306 21.60 -8.22 -0.64
N CYS A 307 20.87 -7.22 -0.13
CA CYS A 307 20.68 -5.96 -0.83
C CYS A 307 21.99 -5.18 -1.00
N PRO A 308 22.09 -4.27 -1.99
CA PRO A 308 23.31 -3.49 -2.22
C PRO A 308 23.80 -2.69 -1.02
N ALA A 309 22.89 -2.23 -0.13
CA ALA A 309 23.28 -1.53 1.08
C ALA A 309 24.02 -2.44 2.06
N CYS A 310 23.51 -3.66 2.30
CA CYS A 310 24.15 -4.63 3.19
C CYS A 310 25.42 -5.23 2.61
N ARG A 311 25.49 -5.46 1.29
CA ARG A 311 26.68 -6.05 0.65
C ARG A 311 27.89 -5.13 0.62
N ASN A 312 27.67 -3.81 0.52
CA ASN A 312 28.73 -2.88 0.14
C ASN A 312 29.06 -1.85 1.21
N TYR A 313 28.21 -1.69 2.26
CA TYR A 313 28.35 -0.60 3.22
C TYR A 313 28.22 -1.10 4.65
N SER A 314 29.10 -0.58 5.53
CA SER A 314 29.04 -0.85 6.97
C SER A 314 27.99 0.00 7.67
N ARG A 315 27.59 -0.42 8.87
CA ARG A 315 26.76 0.38 9.77
C ARG A 315 27.43 1.72 10.10
N ALA A 316 28.76 1.73 10.27
CA ALA A 316 29.53 2.96 10.50
C ALA A 316 29.37 3.96 9.36
N TYR A 317 29.49 3.51 8.11
CA TYR A 317 29.27 4.38 6.94
C TYR A 317 27.82 4.87 6.88
N LEU A 318 26.85 3.96 7.03
CA LEU A 318 25.42 4.33 7.03
C LEU A 318 25.08 5.33 8.14
N HIS A 319 25.61 5.11 9.36
CA HIS A 319 25.51 6.07 10.45
C HIS A 319 26.06 7.44 10.07
N HIS A 320 27.27 7.49 9.49
CA HIS A 320 27.93 8.73 9.07
C HIS A 320 27.06 9.51 8.08
N VAL A 321 26.64 8.89 6.97
CA VAL A 321 25.88 9.59 5.93
C VAL A 321 24.47 9.98 6.38
N VAL A 322 23.84 9.21 7.29
CA VAL A 322 22.56 9.56 7.92
C VAL A 322 22.72 10.76 8.87
N LYS A 323 23.81 10.82 9.66
CA LYS A 323 24.08 11.92 10.57
C LYS A 323 24.47 13.19 9.84
N SER A 324 25.11 13.07 8.68
CA SER A 324 25.48 14.19 7.82
C SER A 324 24.34 14.65 6.90
N ASP A 325 23.15 14.02 7.03
CA ASP A 325 21.96 14.28 6.21
C ASP A 325 22.23 14.16 4.69
N GLU A 326 23.20 13.30 4.31
CA GLU A 326 23.51 13.01 2.91
C GLU A 326 22.41 12.19 2.23
N ILE A 327 22.07 12.56 1.00
CA ILE A 327 20.99 11.91 0.22
C ILE A 327 21.25 10.41 0.06
N ILE A 328 22.50 9.99 -0.08
CA ILE A 328 22.89 8.58 -0.21
C ILE A 328 22.43 7.74 1.00
N GLY A 329 22.41 8.31 2.21
CA GLY A 329 21.87 7.64 3.41
C GLY A 329 20.40 7.30 3.25
N SER A 330 19.59 8.25 2.78
CA SER A 330 18.18 8.03 2.46
C SER A 330 17.97 7.00 1.35
N MET A 331 18.82 7.00 0.31
CA MET A 331 18.75 6.05 -0.80
C MET A 331 19.06 4.62 -0.34
N LEU A 332 20.16 4.43 0.36
CA LEU A 332 20.61 3.10 0.79
C LEU A 332 19.64 2.47 1.79
N LEU A 333 19.15 3.23 2.77
CA LEU A 333 18.21 2.72 3.75
C LEU A 333 16.81 2.47 3.15
N THR A 334 16.36 3.29 2.21
CA THR A 334 15.10 3.04 1.50
C THR A 334 15.21 1.78 0.64
N TRP A 335 16.32 1.59 -0.06
CA TRP A 335 16.57 0.37 -0.83
C TRP A 335 16.55 -0.87 0.06
N HIS A 336 17.31 -0.84 1.15
CA HIS A 336 17.33 -1.93 2.13
C HIS A 336 15.93 -2.25 2.65
N ASN A 337 15.17 -1.24 3.09
CA ASN A 337 13.84 -1.44 3.64
C ASN A 337 12.88 -2.04 2.61
N LEU A 338 12.86 -1.55 1.38
CA LEU A 338 12.00 -2.11 0.33
C LEU A 338 12.42 -3.54 -0.02
N HIS A 339 13.72 -3.81 -0.11
CA HIS A 339 14.21 -5.17 -0.32
C HIS A 339 13.78 -6.12 0.81
N TYR A 340 13.94 -5.69 2.06
CA TYR A 340 13.49 -6.46 3.24
C TYR A 340 11.99 -6.79 3.16
N TYR A 341 11.15 -5.82 2.76
CA TYR A 341 9.72 -6.05 2.60
C TYR A 341 9.42 -7.06 1.48
N GLN A 342 10.12 -7.00 0.36
CA GLN A 342 9.92 -7.96 -0.72
C GLN A 342 10.41 -9.37 -0.35
N VAL A 343 11.50 -9.50 0.40
CA VAL A 343 11.97 -10.77 0.96
C VAL A 343 10.94 -11.34 1.95
N LEU A 344 10.36 -10.50 2.82
CA LEU A 344 9.26 -10.90 3.71
C LEU A 344 8.07 -11.43 2.92
N MET A 345 7.64 -10.73 1.86
CA MET A 345 6.54 -11.19 1.01
C MET A 345 6.88 -12.51 0.30
N GLN A 346 8.12 -12.69 -0.15
CA GLN A 346 8.54 -13.96 -0.74
C GLN A 346 8.49 -15.11 0.28
N GLY A 347 8.98 -14.90 1.50
CA GLY A 347 8.90 -15.87 2.59
C GLY A 347 7.46 -16.25 2.94
N LEU A 348 6.54 -15.29 2.93
CA LEU A 348 5.10 -15.54 3.14
C LEU A 348 4.53 -16.40 2.00
N ARG A 349 4.79 -16.07 0.73
CA ARG A 349 4.33 -16.89 -0.41
C ARG A 349 4.84 -18.33 -0.34
N ASP A 350 6.11 -18.50 -0.02
CA ASP A 350 6.75 -19.83 0.05
C ASP A 350 6.21 -20.65 1.24
N SER A 351 6.02 -20.01 2.39
CA SER A 351 5.47 -20.68 3.57
C SER A 351 3.99 -21.09 3.39
N ILE A 352 3.18 -20.26 2.72
CA ILE A 352 1.81 -20.64 2.36
C ILE A 352 1.81 -21.84 1.42
N ARG A 353 2.66 -21.80 0.38
CA ARG A 353 2.75 -22.89 -0.61
C ARG A 353 3.17 -24.22 0.02
N SER A 354 4.01 -24.17 1.04
CA SER A 354 4.50 -25.38 1.75
C SER A 354 3.67 -25.76 2.98
N GLY A 355 2.59 -25.02 3.34
CA GLY A 355 1.80 -25.30 4.54
C GLY A 355 2.55 -25.05 5.86
N THR A 356 3.50 -24.11 5.87
CA THR A 356 4.37 -23.84 7.03
C THR A 356 4.26 -22.40 7.55
N LEU A 357 3.17 -21.70 7.20
CA LEU A 357 2.99 -20.27 7.52
C LEU A 357 3.06 -19.99 9.03
N SER A 358 2.45 -20.83 9.87
CA SER A 358 2.50 -20.67 11.33
C SER A 358 3.94 -20.76 11.85
N LEU A 359 4.74 -21.68 11.33
CA LEU A 359 6.16 -21.80 11.68
C LEU A 359 6.96 -20.57 11.23
N PHE A 360 6.71 -20.09 10.01
CA PHE A 360 7.32 -18.87 9.49
C PHE A 360 6.98 -17.66 10.37
N ALA A 361 5.70 -17.44 10.71
CA ALA A 361 5.26 -16.33 11.54
C ALA A 361 5.91 -16.38 12.95
N ASN A 362 6.02 -17.56 13.56
CA ASN A 362 6.68 -17.70 14.86
C ASN A 362 8.17 -17.38 14.79
N ARG A 363 8.89 -17.87 13.77
CA ARG A 363 10.31 -17.54 13.55
C ARG A 363 10.50 -16.05 13.30
N PHE A 364 9.66 -15.44 12.48
CA PHE A 364 9.66 -14.01 12.23
C PHE A 364 9.53 -13.21 13.52
N ARG A 365 8.50 -13.49 14.34
CA ARG A 365 8.27 -12.80 15.62
C ARG A 365 9.41 -13.01 16.60
N SER A 366 9.94 -14.22 16.72
CA SER A 366 11.10 -14.48 17.57
C SER A 366 12.34 -13.69 17.15
N GLY A 367 12.56 -13.55 15.84
CA GLY A 367 13.63 -12.70 15.31
C GLY A 367 13.45 -11.24 15.70
N GLN A 368 12.23 -10.70 15.53
CA GLN A 368 11.93 -9.29 15.85
C GLN A 368 12.11 -8.95 17.35
N VAL A 369 11.85 -9.91 18.24
CA VAL A 369 12.05 -9.73 19.70
C VAL A 369 13.53 -9.77 20.08
N GLY A 370 14.38 -10.42 19.27
CA GLY A 370 15.81 -10.54 19.53
C GLY A 370 16.57 -9.20 19.58
N GLY A 371 15.99 -8.16 19.01
CA GLY A 371 16.57 -6.82 18.99
C GLY A 371 17.82 -6.71 18.11
N ASP A 372 18.37 -5.49 18.04
CA ASP A 372 19.58 -5.21 17.26
C ASP A 372 20.82 -5.96 17.81
N LEU A 373 21.86 -6.06 16.97
CA LEU A 373 23.15 -6.62 17.37
C LEU A 373 23.74 -5.85 18.55
N GLU A 374 24.48 -6.55 19.42
CA GLU A 374 25.25 -5.89 20.47
C GLU A 374 26.25 -4.89 19.86
N PRO A 375 26.48 -3.73 20.51
CA PRO A 375 27.50 -2.79 20.06
C PRO A 375 28.90 -3.45 19.95
N VAL A 376 29.70 -2.95 19.02
CA VAL A 376 31.11 -3.34 18.86
C VAL A 376 31.95 -2.55 19.86
#